data_603bfaf355ba272075bc0144bdf426a1
#
_entry.id   603bfaf355ba272075bc0144bdf426a1
#
_cell.length_a   1.000
_cell.length_b   1.000
_cell.length_c   1.000
_cell.angle_alpha   90.00
_cell.angle_beta   90.00
_cell.angle_gamma   90.00
#
_symmetry.space_group_name_H-M   'P 1'
#
loop_
_entity.id
_entity.type
_entity.pdbx_description
1 polymer ?
#
loop_
_entity_poly.entity_id
_entity_poly.type
_entity_poly.pdbx_seq_one_letter_code
_entity_poly.pdbx_strand_id
1 'polypeptide(L)'
;MITKHLTSALIAGIVIASISGFTFADAAEDKGLAIAQQIKLRDEGWIDMTASMNMVLRNKNGQESVRQIRMKVLEVADDGDKSLSIFDRPKDVKGTAFLSFSHTSGADDQWLYLPALKRVKRIASRNK
;
A
#
# COMPACT_ATOMS: atom_id res chain seq x y z
N MET A 1 26.38 -48.06 -69.66
CA MET A 1 25.85 -46.70 -69.82
C MET A 1 24.83 -46.46 -68.71
N ILE A 2 25.25 -45.74 -67.66
CA ILE A 2 24.40 -45.52 -66.48
C ILE A 2 24.37 -44.04 -66.24
N THR A 3 23.26 -43.41 -66.47
CA THR A 3 23.01 -42.00 -66.20
C THR A 3 22.51 -41.83 -64.78
N LYS A 4 23.23 -41.08 -63.96
CA LYS A 4 22.83 -40.71 -62.58
C LYS A 4 22.03 -39.41 -62.61
N HIS A 5 20.83 -39.44 -62.13
CA HIS A 5 20.03 -38.24 -61.85
C HIS A 5 20.31 -37.75 -60.40
N LEU A 6 20.86 -36.58 -60.32
CA LEU A 6 21.03 -35.83 -59.05
C LEU A 6 19.70 -35.07 -58.77
N THR A 7 18.99 -35.46 -57.76
CA THR A 7 17.86 -34.68 -57.24
C THR A 7 18.34 -33.78 -56.12
N SER A 8 18.37 -32.45 -56.37
CA SER A 8 18.69 -31.42 -55.40
C SER A 8 17.47 -31.11 -54.57
N ALA A 9 17.48 -31.44 -53.30
CA ALA A 9 16.44 -31.08 -52.35
C ALA A 9 16.69 -29.68 -51.78
N LEU A 10 15.82 -28.73 -52.10
CA LEU A 10 15.84 -27.38 -51.57
C LEU A 10 15.15 -27.36 -50.21
N ILE A 11 15.89 -27.21 -49.13
CA ILE A 11 15.35 -27.03 -47.76
C ILE A 11 15.08 -25.55 -47.57
N ALA A 12 13.80 -25.15 -47.65
CA ALA A 12 13.37 -23.82 -47.29
C ALA A 12 13.31 -23.68 -45.77
N GLY A 13 14.27 -22.96 -45.19
CA GLY A 13 14.30 -22.65 -43.75
C GLY A 13 13.24 -21.58 -43.44
N ILE A 14 12.20 -21.96 -42.68
CA ILE A 14 11.26 -21.03 -42.13
C ILE A 14 11.91 -20.39 -40.88
N VAL A 15 12.32 -19.12 -41.01
CA VAL A 15 12.73 -18.30 -39.85
C VAL A 15 11.47 -17.79 -39.18
N ILE A 16 11.11 -18.41 -38.06
CA ILE A 16 10.05 -17.91 -37.19
C ILE A 16 10.64 -16.74 -36.41
N ALA A 17 10.29 -15.52 -36.80
CA ALA A 17 10.58 -14.32 -36.03
C ALA A 17 9.71 -14.33 -34.76
N SER A 18 10.32 -14.71 -33.62
CA SER A 18 9.73 -14.57 -32.30
C SER A 18 9.65 -13.09 -31.96
N ILE A 19 8.49 -12.48 -32.15
CA ILE A 19 8.23 -11.11 -31.74
C ILE A 19 8.13 -11.12 -30.22
N SER A 20 9.19 -10.65 -29.57
CA SER A 20 9.27 -10.50 -28.10
C SER A 20 8.28 -9.45 -27.65
N GLY A 21 7.11 -9.87 -27.12
CA GLY A 21 6.07 -9.01 -26.57
C GLY A 21 6.40 -8.42 -25.18
N PHE A 22 7.68 -8.27 -24.83
CA PHE A 22 8.12 -7.81 -23.51
C PHE A 22 8.22 -6.28 -23.36
N THR A 23 8.20 -5.51 -24.42
CA THR A 23 8.48 -4.07 -24.37
C THR A 23 7.37 -3.20 -23.81
N PHE A 24 6.11 -3.65 -23.85
CA PHE A 24 4.97 -2.85 -23.33
C PHE A 24 4.77 -2.96 -21.82
N ALA A 25 5.08 -4.11 -21.23
CA ALA A 25 4.99 -4.29 -19.79
C ALA A 25 6.06 -3.44 -19.06
N ASP A 26 7.27 -3.41 -19.57
CA ASP A 26 8.41 -2.65 -19.06
C ASP A 26 8.13 -1.13 -19.06
N ALA A 27 7.63 -0.59 -20.18
CA ALA A 27 7.28 0.84 -20.28
C ALA A 27 6.13 1.26 -19.35
N ALA A 28 5.18 0.38 -19.06
CA ALA A 28 4.10 0.67 -18.12
C ALA A 28 4.60 0.65 -16.67
N GLU A 29 5.50 -0.25 -16.34
CA GLU A 29 6.15 -0.36 -15.04
C GLU A 29 7.04 0.87 -14.76
N ASP A 30 7.87 1.26 -15.71
CA ASP A 30 8.70 2.47 -15.63
C ASP A 30 7.87 3.73 -15.41
N LYS A 31 6.77 3.87 -16.15
CA LYS A 31 5.84 4.98 -15.97
C LYS A 31 5.18 4.95 -14.59
N GLY A 32 4.78 3.78 -14.11
CA GLY A 32 4.23 3.59 -12.77
C GLY A 32 5.21 4.00 -11.69
N LEU A 33 6.46 3.57 -11.80
CA LEU A 33 7.54 3.92 -10.89
C LEU A 33 7.82 5.43 -10.89
N ALA A 34 7.89 6.06 -12.06
CA ALA A 34 8.09 7.51 -12.18
C ALA A 34 6.95 8.31 -11.51
N ILE A 35 5.70 7.88 -11.67
CA ILE A 35 4.54 8.49 -11.00
C ILE A 35 4.65 8.31 -9.48
N ALA A 36 4.98 7.12 -8.99
CA ALA A 36 5.12 6.85 -7.56
C ALA A 36 6.23 7.69 -6.92
N GLN A 37 7.37 7.82 -7.59
CA GLN A 37 8.46 8.69 -7.15
C GLN A 37 8.03 10.17 -7.11
N GLN A 38 7.27 10.62 -8.09
CA GLN A 38 6.78 12.00 -8.14
C GLN A 38 5.75 12.28 -7.04
N ILE A 39 4.89 11.31 -6.72
CA ILE A 39 3.96 11.40 -5.59
C ILE A 39 4.76 11.53 -4.29
N LYS A 40 5.73 10.65 -4.06
CA LYS A 40 6.56 10.67 -2.86
C LYS A 40 7.25 12.03 -2.66
N LEU A 41 7.86 12.60 -3.70
CA LEU A 41 8.51 13.91 -3.63
C LEU A 41 7.56 15.07 -3.32
N ARG A 42 6.27 14.95 -3.67
CA ARG A 42 5.25 15.97 -3.38
C ARG A 42 4.60 15.79 -2.01
N ASP A 43 4.75 14.60 -1.43
CA ASP A 43 4.17 14.23 -0.14
C ASP A 43 5.18 14.36 1.00
N GLU A 44 6.27 15.08 0.78
CA GLU A 44 7.31 15.38 1.76
C GLU A 44 7.26 16.86 2.16
N GLY A 45 7.57 17.16 3.43
CA GLY A 45 7.71 18.52 3.95
C GLY A 45 6.42 19.15 4.45
N TRP A 46 5.35 18.37 4.65
CA TRP A 46 4.08 18.87 5.21
C TRP A 46 4.09 18.97 6.75
N ILE A 47 5.11 18.42 7.41
CA ILE A 47 5.44 18.52 8.85
C ILE A 47 4.43 17.79 9.74
N ASP A 48 3.20 18.29 9.85
CA ASP A 48 2.14 17.64 10.62
C ASP A 48 0.76 17.86 9.99
N MET A 49 -0.16 16.98 10.33
CA MET A 49 -1.55 17.05 9.91
C MET A 49 -2.49 16.79 11.08
N THR A 50 -3.55 17.57 11.16
CA THR A 50 -4.68 17.31 12.06
C THR A 50 -5.96 17.17 11.24
N ALA A 51 -6.72 16.08 11.46
CA ALA A 51 -7.96 15.82 10.75
C ALA A 51 -9.06 15.36 11.71
N SER A 52 -10.32 15.61 11.34
CA SER A 52 -11.49 15.03 11.97
C SER A 52 -12.22 14.15 10.97
N MET A 53 -12.57 12.94 11.39
CA MET A 53 -13.19 11.93 10.55
C MET A 53 -14.47 11.38 11.17
N ASN A 54 -15.49 11.17 10.35
CA ASN A 54 -16.67 10.38 10.70
C ASN A 54 -16.57 9.01 10.01
N MET A 55 -16.43 7.97 10.82
CA MET A 55 -16.43 6.59 10.35
C MET A 55 -17.85 6.02 10.47
N VAL A 56 -18.45 5.63 9.36
CA VAL A 56 -19.76 4.96 9.33
C VAL A 56 -19.53 3.46 9.16
N LEU A 57 -19.92 2.71 10.18
CA LEU A 57 -19.89 1.25 10.16
C LEU A 57 -21.29 0.75 9.82
N ARG A 58 -21.42 -0.03 8.74
CA ARG A 58 -22.69 -0.60 8.31
C ARG A 58 -22.65 -2.13 8.40
N ASN A 59 -23.62 -2.72 9.09
CA ASN A 59 -23.73 -4.17 9.15
C ASN A 59 -24.51 -4.72 7.93
N LYS A 60 -24.58 -6.04 7.81
CA LYS A 60 -25.29 -6.74 6.71
C LYS A 60 -26.78 -6.42 6.62
N ASN A 61 -27.39 -5.93 7.70
CA ASN A 61 -28.81 -5.56 7.77
C ASN A 61 -29.05 -4.07 7.48
N GLY A 62 -28.01 -3.33 7.09
CA GLY A 62 -28.09 -1.90 6.80
C GLY A 62 -28.06 -0.99 8.02
N GLN A 63 -27.93 -1.52 9.24
CA GLN A 63 -27.83 -0.70 10.45
C GLN A 63 -26.48 -0.01 10.50
N GLU A 64 -26.50 1.28 10.82
CA GLU A 64 -25.31 2.13 10.86
C GLU A 64 -24.90 2.48 12.29
N SER A 65 -23.60 2.58 12.50
CA SER A 65 -22.99 3.12 13.71
C SER A 65 -21.92 4.14 13.29
N VAL A 66 -22.02 5.36 13.83
CA VAL A 66 -21.10 6.45 13.47
C VAL A 66 -20.10 6.65 14.60
N ARG A 67 -18.82 6.76 14.24
CA ARG A 67 -17.74 7.09 15.15
C ARG A 67 -17.07 8.39 14.72
N GLN A 68 -16.87 9.29 15.65
CA GLN A 68 -16.11 10.52 15.44
C GLN A 68 -14.69 10.33 15.96
N ILE A 69 -13.72 10.61 15.12
CA ILE A 69 -12.30 10.35 15.38
C ILE A 69 -11.53 11.61 15.03
N ARG A 70 -10.66 12.05 15.95
CA ARG A 70 -9.62 13.04 15.66
C ARG A 70 -8.32 12.31 15.35
N MET A 71 -7.65 12.75 14.30
CA MET A 71 -6.36 12.22 13.88
C MET A 71 -5.31 13.30 13.95
N LYS A 72 -4.11 12.94 14.40
CA LYS A 72 -2.89 13.74 14.27
C LYS A 72 -1.84 12.86 13.65
N VAL A 73 -1.15 13.38 12.66
CA VAL A 73 -0.04 12.70 12.00
C VAL A 73 1.16 13.63 12.02
N LEU A 74 2.31 13.08 12.35
CA LEU A 74 3.59 13.77 12.33
C LEU A 74 4.46 13.09 11.28
N GLU A 75 4.91 13.89 10.33
CA GLU A 75 5.88 13.45 9.34
C GLU A 75 7.23 13.17 10.01
N VAL A 76 7.87 12.07 9.63
CA VAL A 76 9.20 11.71 10.11
C VAL A 76 10.12 11.54 8.91
N ALA A 77 11.14 12.37 8.83
CA ALA A 77 12.16 12.27 7.78
C ALA A 77 12.87 10.89 7.87
N ASP A 78 13.05 10.26 6.72
CA ASP A 78 13.78 9.00 6.55
C ASP A 78 13.16 7.76 7.23
N ASP A 79 11.96 7.88 7.79
CA ASP A 79 11.19 6.76 8.35
C ASP A 79 9.70 6.91 8.02
N GLY A 80 8.86 6.03 8.53
CA GLY A 80 7.41 6.16 8.42
C GLY A 80 6.83 7.12 9.45
N ASP A 81 5.67 7.66 9.17
CA ASP A 81 5.01 8.67 9.98
C ASP A 81 4.51 8.13 11.33
N LYS A 82 4.34 9.05 12.27
CA LYS A 82 3.70 8.78 13.56
C LYS A 82 2.27 9.28 13.53
N SER A 83 1.32 8.42 13.88
CA SER A 83 -0.09 8.78 13.89
C SER A 83 -0.76 8.51 15.22
N LEU A 84 -1.65 9.39 15.63
CA LEU A 84 -2.48 9.27 16.82
C LEU A 84 -3.94 9.46 16.45
N SER A 85 -4.77 8.43 16.66
CA SER A 85 -6.21 8.48 16.47
C SER A 85 -6.92 8.45 17.81
N ILE A 86 -7.83 9.39 18.07
CA ILE A 86 -8.58 9.50 19.34
C ILE A 86 -10.06 9.46 19.02
N PHE A 87 -10.79 8.53 19.63
CA PHE A 87 -12.24 8.41 19.48
C PHE A 87 -12.95 9.42 20.37
N ASP A 88 -13.76 10.30 19.79
CA ASP A 88 -14.57 11.28 20.50
C ASP A 88 -16.01 10.79 20.72
N ARG A 89 -16.53 9.96 19.82
CA ARG A 89 -17.87 9.37 19.89
C ARG A 89 -17.88 7.97 19.27
N PRO A 90 -18.84 7.10 19.66
CA PRO A 90 -19.83 7.24 20.72
C PRO A 90 -19.20 7.17 22.15
N LYS A 91 -20.04 7.30 23.17
CA LYS A 91 -19.61 7.43 24.58
C LYS A 91 -18.84 6.19 25.09
N ASP A 92 -19.19 5.02 24.61
CA ASP A 92 -18.58 3.72 24.98
C ASP A 92 -17.11 3.58 24.55
N VAL A 93 -16.71 4.25 23.46
CA VAL A 93 -15.33 4.27 22.96
C VAL A 93 -14.61 5.60 23.17
N LYS A 94 -15.32 6.61 23.74
CA LYS A 94 -14.75 7.94 23.92
C LYS A 94 -13.47 7.92 24.73
N GLY A 95 -12.42 8.58 24.20
CA GLY A 95 -11.10 8.67 24.80
C GLY A 95 -10.21 7.45 24.51
N THR A 96 -10.71 6.41 23.83
CA THR A 96 -9.83 5.37 23.28
C THR A 96 -8.87 6.03 22.30
N ALA A 97 -7.58 5.74 22.44
CA ALA A 97 -6.58 6.29 21.56
C ALA A 97 -5.69 5.18 21.00
N PHE A 98 -5.37 5.29 19.72
CA PHE A 98 -4.46 4.41 19.01
C PHE A 98 -3.28 5.22 18.51
N LEU A 99 -2.07 4.82 18.94
CA LEU A 99 -0.80 5.41 18.51
C LEU A 99 -0.08 4.40 17.63
N SER A 100 0.40 4.84 16.47
CA SER A 100 1.21 4.04 15.56
C SER A 100 2.46 4.80 15.16
N PHE A 101 3.59 4.15 15.24
CA PHE A 101 4.85 4.56 14.63
C PHE A 101 5.08 3.61 13.46
N SER A 102 4.91 4.11 12.25
CA SER A 102 5.22 3.36 11.05
C SER A 102 6.73 3.34 10.84
N HIS A 103 7.23 2.26 10.25
CA HIS A 103 8.63 2.14 9.89
C HIS A 103 8.76 1.75 8.42
N THR A 104 9.70 2.35 7.72
CA THR A 104 10.02 1.99 6.33
C THR A 104 10.62 0.60 6.24
N SER A 105 11.25 0.14 7.34
CA SER A 105 11.84 -1.20 7.45
C SER A 105 11.44 -1.83 8.78
N GLY A 106 10.95 -3.08 8.73
CA GLY A 106 10.53 -3.82 9.91
C GLY A 106 9.03 -3.68 10.22
N ALA A 107 8.67 -4.02 11.45
CA ALA A 107 7.29 -3.97 11.93
C ALA A 107 6.99 -2.62 12.60
N ASP A 108 5.76 -2.12 12.42
CA ASP A 108 5.31 -0.92 13.09
C ASP A 108 5.21 -1.10 14.60
N ASP A 109 5.41 -0.03 15.35
CA ASP A 109 5.13 0.00 16.78
C ASP A 109 3.74 0.58 17.01
N GLN A 110 2.90 -0.14 17.74
CA GLN A 110 1.50 0.22 17.93
C GLN A 110 1.07 0.09 19.39
N TRP A 111 0.29 1.06 19.86
CA TRP A 111 -0.25 1.09 21.22
C TRP A 111 -1.72 1.50 21.21
N LEU A 112 -2.48 0.84 22.07
CA LEU A 112 -3.89 1.15 22.30
C LEU A 112 -4.08 1.60 23.75
N TYR A 113 -4.58 2.81 23.95
CA TYR A 113 -5.04 3.28 25.25
C TYR A 113 -6.52 3.00 25.43
N LEU A 114 -6.87 2.35 26.53
CA LEU A 114 -8.24 2.02 26.91
C LEU A 114 -8.61 2.81 28.18
N PRO A 115 -9.44 3.88 28.06
CA PRO A 115 -9.77 4.76 29.18
C PRO A 115 -10.52 4.05 30.31
N ALA A 116 -11.38 3.08 29.98
CA ALA A 116 -12.09 2.29 30.98
C ALA A 116 -11.16 1.49 31.90
N LEU A 117 -9.99 1.09 31.40
CA LEU A 117 -8.97 0.34 32.15
C LEU A 117 -7.82 1.22 32.61
N LYS A 118 -7.79 2.50 32.18
CA LYS A 118 -6.65 3.43 32.38
C LYS A 118 -5.29 2.81 32.02
N ARG A 119 -5.24 2.01 30.95
CA ARG A 119 -4.08 1.23 30.56
C ARG A 119 -3.71 1.45 29.09
N VAL A 120 -2.41 1.50 28.84
CA VAL A 120 -1.84 1.40 27.50
C VAL A 120 -1.42 -0.05 27.26
N LYS A 121 -1.80 -0.60 26.10
CA LYS A 121 -1.43 -1.93 25.65
C LYS A 121 -0.66 -1.82 24.33
N ARG A 122 0.54 -2.39 24.29
CA ARG A 122 1.26 -2.56 23.02
C ARG A 122 0.58 -3.65 22.20
N ILE A 123 0.41 -3.41 20.91
CA ILE A 123 -0.15 -4.35 19.95
C ILE A 123 1.00 -4.91 19.11
N ALA A 124 1.02 -6.22 18.89
CA ALA A 124 2.00 -6.80 17.97
C ALA A 124 1.52 -6.63 16.52
N SER A 125 2.26 -5.87 15.73
CA SER A 125 2.00 -5.69 14.30
C SER A 125 2.74 -6.77 13.49
N ARG A 126 2.25 -8.01 13.51
CA ARG A 126 2.88 -9.11 12.75
C ARG A 126 2.39 -9.22 11.31
N ASN A 127 1.33 -8.50 10.94
CA ASN A 127 0.68 -8.60 9.64
C ASN A 127 0.72 -7.21 8.97
N LYS A 128 1.75 -7.00 8.20
CA LYS A 128 1.76 -6.03 7.09
C LYS A 128 1.42 -6.77 5.80
#